data_0fabf294e43c85c5e0607f9f6e18a7ae
#
_entry.id   0fabf294e43c85c5e0607f9f6e18a7ae
#
_cell.length_a   1.000
_cell.length_b   1.000
_cell.length_c   1.000
_cell.angle_alpha   90.00
_cell.angle_beta   90.00
_cell.angle_gamma   90.00
#
_symmetry.space_group_name_H-M   'P 1'
#
loop_
_entity.id
_entity.type
_entity.pdbx_description
1 polymer ?
#
loop_
_entity_poly.entity_id
_entity_poly.type
_entity_poly.pdbx_seq_one_letter_code
_entity_poly.pdbx_strand_id
1 'polypeptide(L)'
;LPDLYKTLGVHRDSSFDEIKKAYRKLAREYHPDVNSDPSVQDKFKEITAAYEVLSDSTKRQRYDIGGDSFSQSGGAQNFGFGDIMDAFFGGGGTRGPRSRARAGQDALIGVQLDLEEVCFGTERELNVETAVRCEKCHGTGCAEDSKPQTCGICKGRGEIQQVTRSFIGNVMTSRPCNNCGGYGSVIPTPCSECAGDGRVRSMRTIKVKIPAGVENGNRIHLAGQGEVGPGGGPAGDLYVEINETPHEYLIRDGNDLHVSISISMAAASLGTTVKIDTLDGEEEVEIKPGSQSADAITLKGLGVIRLRGGGRGDLFVHLEVITPQKLSHDEQDLMKKFAELRGEKSGSFKIHNRTKTQDHGLFGRVRDAFNR
;
A
#
# COMPACT_ATOMS: atom_id res chain seq x y z
N LEU A 1 -31.42 -17.73 -28.04
CA LEU A 1 -30.92 -17.07 -26.82
C LEU A 1 -31.58 -17.72 -25.61
N PRO A 2 -30.84 -18.05 -24.54
CA PRO A 2 -31.48 -18.46 -23.29
C PRO A 2 -32.38 -17.31 -22.81
N ASP A 3 -33.64 -17.62 -22.56
CA ASP A 3 -34.60 -16.66 -21.99
C ASP A 3 -34.19 -16.36 -20.55
N LEU A 4 -33.78 -15.11 -20.24
CA LEU A 4 -33.30 -14.70 -18.95
C LEU A 4 -34.32 -14.97 -17.84
N TYR A 5 -35.60 -14.89 -18.12
CA TYR A 5 -36.67 -15.24 -17.18
C TYR A 5 -36.67 -16.74 -16.88
N LYS A 6 -36.49 -17.58 -17.92
CA LYS A 6 -36.36 -19.03 -17.76
C LYS A 6 -35.10 -19.40 -17.00
N THR A 7 -33.97 -18.69 -17.20
CA THR A 7 -32.73 -18.90 -16.47
C THR A 7 -32.91 -18.69 -14.98
N LEU A 8 -33.71 -17.71 -14.58
CA LEU A 8 -34.06 -17.46 -13.17
C LEU A 8 -35.28 -18.29 -12.70
N GLY A 9 -35.98 -19.01 -13.58
CA GLY A 9 -37.17 -19.78 -13.25
C GLY A 9 -38.37 -18.90 -12.83
N VAL A 10 -38.50 -17.71 -13.41
CA VAL A 10 -39.57 -16.74 -13.11
C VAL A 10 -40.37 -16.43 -14.36
N HIS A 11 -41.59 -15.91 -14.18
CA HIS A 11 -42.43 -15.46 -15.30
C HIS A 11 -42.02 -14.06 -15.77
N ARG A 12 -42.32 -13.72 -17.03
CA ARG A 12 -42.00 -12.39 -17.62
C ARG A 12 -42.64 -11.22 -16.84
N ASP A 13 -43.83 -11.47 -16.25
CA ASP A 13 -44.55 -10.46 -15.48
C ASP A 13 -44.11 -10.39 -13.99
N SER A 14 -43.11 -11.17 -13.61
CA SER A 14 -42.63 -11.24 -12.20
C SER A 14 -42.15 -9.89 -11.72
N SER A 15 -42.50 -9.58 -10.47
CA SER A 15 -42.07 -8.39 -9.77
C SER A 15 -40.55 -8.43 -9.47
N PHE A 16 -39.98 -7.27 -9.20
CA PHE A 16 -38.56 -7.14 -8.81
C PHE A 16 -38.21 -8.00 -7.58
N ASP A 17 -39.11 -8.09 -6.63
CA ASP A 17 -38.90 -8.88 -5.41
C ASP A 17 -38.90 -10.39 -5.68
N GLU A 18 -39.73 -10.85 -6.62
CA GLU A 18 -39.75 -12.25 -7.04
C GLU A 18 -38.47 -12.62 -7.80
N ILE A 19 -38.01 -11.76 -8.71
CA ILE A 19 -36.73 -11.92 -9.42
C ILE A 19 -35.57 -12.00 -8.43
N LYS A 20 -35.53 -11.11 -7.44
CA LYS A 20 -34.52 -11.08 -6.39
C LYS A 20 -34.55 -12.32 -5.50
N LYS A 21 -35.74 -12.82 -5.17
CA LYS A 21 -35.94 -14.03 -4.37
C LYS A 21 -35.47 -15.28 -5.13
N ALA A 22 -35.80 -15.37 -6.41
CA ALA A 22 -35.38 -16.46 -7.30
C ALA A 22 -33.84 -16.48 -7.45
N TYR A 23 -33.23 -15.33 -7.71
CA TYR A 23 -31.77 -15.21 -7.77
C TYR A 23 -31.09 -15.66 -6.48
N ARG A 24 -31.56 -15.20 -5.31
CA ARG A 24 -30.96 -15.60 -4.04
C ARG A 24 -31.04 -17.09 -3.76
N LYS A 25 -32.11 -17.75 -4.20
CA LYS A 25 -32.26 -19.20 -4.09
C LYS A 25 -31.23 -19.92 -4.98
N LEU A 26 -31.18 -19.58 -6.26
CA LEU A 26 -30.27 -20.18 -7.23
C LEU A 26 -28.79 -19.88 -6.91
N ALA A 27 -28.48 -18.65 -6.48
CA ALA A 27 -27.13 -18.28 -6.11
C ALA A 27 -26.58 -19.05 -4.92
N ARG A 28 -27.42 -19.49 -3.98
CA ARG A 28 -27.02 -20.37 -2.89
C ARG A 28 -26.83 -21.82 -3.35
N GLU A 29 -27.67 -22.28 -4.28
CA GLU A 29 -27.62 -23.64 -4.82
C GLU A 29 -26.40 -23.87 -5.72
N TYR A 30 -26.05 -22.86 -6.53
CA TYR A 30 -24.95 -22.90 -7.49
C TYR A 30 -23.70 -22.11 -7.05
N HIS A 31 -23.54 -21.83 -5.75
CA HIS A 31 -22.39 -21.09 -5.25
C HIS A 31 -21.09 -21.89 -5.43
N PRO A 32 -20.00 -21.28 -5.94
CA PRO A 32 -18.74 -21.98 -6.18
C PRO A 32 -18.09 -22.56 -4.92
N ASP A 33 -18.36 -21.99 -3.73
CA ASP A 33 -17.87 -22.50 -2.45
C ASP A 33 -18.62 -23.77 -1.98
N VAL A 34 -19.82 -24.01 -2.52
CA VAL A 34 -20.65 -25.17 -2.19
C VAL A 34 -20.49 -26.28 -3.21
N ASN A 35 -20.15 -25.91 -4.47
CA ASN A 35 -20.08 -26.84 -5.57
C ASN A 35 -18.95 -26.49 -6.53
N SER A 36 -17.86 -27.28 -6.52
CA SER A 36 -16.63 -27.03 -7.28
C SER A 36 -16.65 -27.56 -8.72
N ASP A 37 -17.79 -28.06 -9.22
CA ASP A 37 -17.92 -28.59 -10.58
C ASP A 37 -17.88 -27.44 -11.62
N PRO A 38 -17.04 -27.50 -12.64
CA PRO A 38 -16.95 -26.47 -13.68
C PRO A 38 -18.30 -26.18 -14.39
N SER A 39 -19.14 -27.17 -14.58
CA SER A 39 -20.48 -27.00 -15.19
C SER A 39 -21.42 -26.17 -14.32
N VAL A 40 -21.22 -26.18 -13.01
CA VAL A 40 -22.00 -25.41 -12.02
C VAL A 40 -21.53 -23.96 -12.01
N GLN A 41 -20.24 -23.71 -12.20
CA GLN A 41 -19.71 -22.34 -12.30
C GLN A 41 -20.26 -21.59 -13.52
N ASP A 42 -20.44 -22.28 -14.64
CA ASP A 42 -21.00 -21.65 -15.84
C ASP A 42 -22.49 -21.33 -15.66
N LYS A 43 -23.26 -22.20 -15.00
CA LYS A 43 -24.65 -21.92 -14.61
C LYS A 43 -24.75 -20.74 -13.62
N PHE A 44 -23.83 -20.65 -12.67
CA PHE A 44 -23.79 -19.51 -11.74
C PHE A 44 -23.55 -18.18 -12.45
N LYS A 45 -22.66 -18.16 -13.46
CA LYS A 45 -22.43 -16.98 -14.31
C LYS A 45 -23.70 -16.59 -15.08
N GLU A 46 -24.41 -17.58 -15.67
CA GLU A 46 -25.66 -17.35 -16.40
C GLU A 46 -26.76 -16.76 -15.48
N ILE A 47 -26.91 -17.32 -14.28
CA ILE A 47 -27.87 -16.85 -13.28
C ILE A 47 -27.57 -15.42 -12.82
N THR A 48 -26.30 -15.12 -12.57
CA THR A 48 -25.86 -13.80 -12.15
C THR A 48 -26.09 -12.75 -13.22
N ALA A 49 -25.77 -13.08 -14.45
CA ALA A 49 -25.98 -12.20 -15.59
C ALA A 49 -27.47 -11.97 -15.89
N ALA A 50 -28.31 -13.00 -15.78
CA ALA A 50 -29.76 -12.86 -15.93
C ALA A 50 -30.33 -11.92 -14.85
N TYR A 51 -29.87 -12.04 -13.62
CA TYR A 51 -30.28 -11.14 -12.52
C TYR A 51 -29.84 -9.68 -12.76
N GLU A 52 -28.59 -9.46 -13.21
CA GLU A 52 -28.08 -8.13 -13.50
C GLU A 52 -28.91 -7.37 -14.54
N VAL A 53 -29.41 -8.07 -15.53
CA VAL A 53 -30.29 -7.50 -16.56
C VAL A 53 -31.68 -7.25 -16.03
N LEU A 54 -32.28 -8.23 -15.37
CA LEU A 54 -33.69 -8.17 -14.96
C LEU A 54 -33.91 -7.37 -13.66
N SER A 55 -32.85 -7.09 -12.91
CA SER A 55 -32.93 -6.27 -11.68
C SER A 55 -32.90 -4.75 -11.93
N ASP A 56 -32.49 -4.31 -13.10
CA ASP A 56 -32.51 -2.91 -13.51
C ASP A 56 -33.69 -2.64 -14.44
N SER A 57 -34.55 -1.70 -14.08
CA SER A 57 -35.75 -1.37 -14.83
C SER A 57 -35.45 -0.96 -16.29
N THR A 58 -34.37 -0.23 -16.51
CA THR A 58 -33.97 0.26 -17.83
C THR A 58 -33.40 -0.90 -18.68
N LYS A 59 -32.59 -1.75 -18.07
CA LYS A 59 -32.04 -2.93 -18.74
C LYS A 59 -33.13 -3.94 -19.07
N ARG A 60 -34.05 -4.18 -18.13
CA ARG A 60 -35.20 -5.06 -18.30
C ARG A 60 -36.10 -4.59 -19.47
N GLN A 61 -36.44 -3.29 -19.50
CA GLN A 61 -37.22 -2.73 -20.61
C GLN A 61 -36.55 -2.92 -21.99
N ARG A 62 -35.25 -2.69 -22.07
CA ARG A 62 -34.48 -2.91 -23.30
C ARG A 62 -34.46 -4.37 -23.71
N TYR A 63 -34.34 -5.30 -22.77
CA TYR A 63 -34.42 -6.73 -23.04
C TYR A 63 -35.82 -7.13 -23.54
N ASP A 64 -36.88 -6.61 -22.89
CA ASP A 64 -38.26 -6.92 -23.26
C ASP A 64 -38.65 -6.36 -24.64
N ILE A 65 -38.13 -5.17 -25.01
CA ILE A 65 -38.38 -4.56 -26.34
C ILE A 65 -37.52 -5.21 -27.46
N GLY A 66 -36.28 -5.58 -27.14
CA GLY A 66 -35.28 -6.08 -28.12
C GLY A 66 -35.22 -7.60 -28.24
N GLY A 67 -35.73 -8.34 -27.25
CA GLY A 67 -35.59 -9.80 -27.15
C GLY A 67 -36.32 -10.58 -28.28
N ASP A 68 -37.41 -10.08 -28.78
CA ASP A 68 -38.19 -10.77 -29.85
C ASP A 68 -37.62 -10.56 -31.25
N SER A 69 -36.91 -9.46 -31.51
CA SER A 69 -36.31 -9.16 -32.81
C SER A 69 -35.05 -9.96 -33.11
N PHE A 70 -34.37 -10.47 -32.11
CA PHE A 70 -33.11 -11.24 -32.27
C PHE A 70 -33.34 -12.74 -32.46
N SER A 71 -34.53 -13.23 -32.15
CA SER A 71 -34.92 -14.66 -32.33
C SER A 71 -35.15 -15.05 -33.75
N GLN A 72 -35.30 -14.11 -34.69
CA GLN A 72 -35.71 -14.37 -36.07
C GLN A 72 -34.54 -14.38 -37.06
N SER A 73 -33.31 -14.05 -36.63
CA SER A 73 -32.10 -14.14 -37.47
C SER A 73 -31.35 -15.42 -37.15
N GLY A 74 -31.75 -16.52 -37.81
CA GLY A 74 -31.17 -17.84 -37.61
C GLY A 74 -29.67 -17.86 -37.93
N GLY A 75 -28.84 -18.28 -36.97
CA GLY A 75 -27.44 -18.59 -37.26
C GLY A 75 -26.44 -18.35 -36.10
N ALA A 76 -26.80 -18.60 -34.86
CA ALA A 76 -25.85 -18.41 -33.73
C ALA A 76 -25.69 -19.68 -32.89
N GLN A 77 -24.92 -20.64 -33.40
CA GLN A 77 -24.60 -21.87 -32.65
C GLN A 77 -23.26 -21.85 -31.92
N ASN A 78 -22.55 -20.69 -31.83
CA ASN A 78 -21.25 -20.69 -31.12
C ASN A 78 -20.81 -19.33 -30.59
N PHE A 79 -21.73 -18.44 -30.20
CA PHE A 79 -21.39 -17.22 -29.47
C PHE A 79 -21.51 -17.46 -27.99
N GLY A 80 -20.39 -17.28 -27.23
CA GLY A 80 -20.38 -17.31 -25.81
C GLY A 80 -21.24 -16.18 -25.21
N PHE A 81 -21.78 -16.40 -24.03
CA PHE A 81 -22.62 -15.42 -23.32
C PHE A 81 -21.90 -14.06 -23.13
N GLY A 82 -20.55 -14.06 -23.03
CA GLY A 82 -19.71 -12.86 -22.98
C GLY A 82 -19.83 -11.99 -24.23
N ASP A 83 -19.84 -12.60 -25.42
CA ASP A 83 -19.95 -11.88 -26.70
C ASP A 83 -21.33 -11.22 -26.89
N ILE A 84 -22.36 -11.83 -26.29
CA ILE A 84 -23.73 -11.30 -26.30
C ILE A 84 -23.85 -10.13 -25.31
N MET A 85 -23.21 -10.21 -24.12
CA MET A 85 -23.14 -9.11 -23.18
C MET A 85 -22.34 -7.94 -23.78
N ASP A 86 -21.23 -8.18 -24.43
CA ASP A 86 -20.44 -7.13 -25.11
C ASP A 86 -21.21 -6.53 -26.30
N ALA A 87 -22.01 -7.32 -27.04
CA ALA A 87 -22.86 -6.80 -28.15
C ALA A 87 -24.05 -5.98 -27.59
N PHE A 88 -24.63 -6.34 -26.47
CA PHE A 88 -25.82 -5.70 -25.91
C PHE A 88 -25.46 -4.54 -24.94
N PHE A 89 -24.35 -4.66 -24.21
CA PHE A 89 -23.89 -3.67 -23.22
C PHE A 89 -22.56 -2.99 -23.59
N GLY A 90 -21.74 -3.67 -24.35
CA GLY A 90 -20.59 -3.11 -25.07
C GLY A 90 -21.06 -2.28 -26.27
N GLY A 91 -22.24 -1.65 -26.11
CA GLY A 91 -22.90 -0.90 -27.16
C GLY A 91 -21.90 -0.25 -28.07
N GLY A 92 -22.08 -0.39 -29.35
CA GLY A 92 -21.38 0.37 -30.41
C GLY A 92 -21.50 1.88 -30.26
N GLY A 93 -21.39 2.38 -29.04
CA GLY A 93 -21.05 3.74 -28.75
C GLY A 93 -19.64 3.94 -29.27
N THR A 94 -19.52 4.66 -30.39
CA THR A 94 -18.28 5.25 -30.83
C THR A 94 -17.58 5.76 -29.60
N ARG A 95 -16.56 5.04 -29.10
CA ARG A 95 -15.65 5.57 -28.09
C ARG A 95 -15.12 6.85 -28.69
N GLY A 96 -15.54 7.97 -28.16
CA GLY A 96 -15.08 9.27 -28.65
C GLY A 96 -13.56 9.33 -28.71
N PRO A 97 -12.98 10.35 -29.31
CA PRO A 97 -11.54 10.49 -29.45
C PRO A 97 -10.89 10.39 -28.06
N ARG A 98 -9.79 9.66 -27.96
CA ARG A 98 -9.00 9.57 -26.72
C ARG A 98 -8.55 10.96 -26.31
N SER A 99 -8.68 11.31 -25.04
CA SER A 99 -8.10 12.55 -24.55
C SER A 99 -6.57 12.48 -24.64
N ARG A 100 -5.94 13.58 -25.10
CA ARG A 100 -4.49 13.74 -25.01
C ARG A 100 -4.06 13.96 -23.56
N ALA A 101 -4.87 14.72 -22.81
CA ALA A 101 -4.68 14.90 -21.38
C ALA A 101 -5.10 13.64 -20.65
N ARG A 102 -4.14 12.95 -20.07
CA ARG A 102 -4.34 11.75 -19.21
C ARG A 102 -3.77 12.01 -17.84
N ALA A 103 -4.30 11.37 -16.83
CA ALA A 103 -3.73 11.46 -15.48
C ALA A 103 -2.27 10.98 -15.46
N GLY A 104 -1.45 11.64 -14.67
CA GLY A 104 -0.09 11.24 -14.37
C GLY A 104 -0.06 10.00 -13.48
N GLN A 105 1.12 9.43 -13.36
CA GLN A 105 1.34 8.29 -12.48
C GLN A 105 1.65 8.77 -11.07
N ASP A 106 1.24 7.96 -10.10
CA ASP A 106 1.66 8.14 -8.72
C ASP A 106 3.15 7.77 -8.60
N ALA A 107 3.83 8.46 -7.71
CA ALA A 107 5.24 8.21 -7.41
C ALA A 107 5.41 7.76 -5.96
N LEU A 108 6.39 6.87 -5.73
CA LEU A 108 6.79 6.43 -4.40
C LEU A 108 8.28 6.74 -4.22
N ILE A 109 8.62 7.43 -3.13
CA ILE A 109 10.00 7.70 -2.74
C ILE A 109 10.22 7.29 -1.29
N GLY A 110 11.41 6.72 -0.99
CA GLY A 110 11.83 6.40 0.38
C GLY A 110 12.64 7.54 0.98
N VAL A 111 12.38 7.86 2.24
CA VAL A 111 13.16 8.83 3.02
C VAL A 111 13.72 8.15 4.25
N GLN A 112 15.02 8.26 4.44
CA GLN A 112 15.70 7.79 5.65
C GLN A 112 15.64 8.85 6.73
N LEU A 113 15.21 8.45 7.93
CA LEU A 113 15.11 9.30 9.11
C LEU A 113 15.85 8.62 10.25
N ASP A 114 16.46 9.42 11.10
CA ASP A 114 16.99 8.94 12.37
C ASP A 114 15.88 8.85 13.43
N LEU A 115 16.21 8.23 14.55
CA LEU A 115 15.26 7.98 15.64
C LEU A 115 14.74 9.28 16.27
N GLU A 116 15.57 10.33 16.33
CA GLU A 116 15.17 11.65 16.85
C GLU A 116 14.11 12.29 15.97
N GLU A 117 14.33 12.28 14.63
CA GLU A 117 13.40 12.84 13.65
C GLU A 117 12.08 12.10 13.67
N VAL A 118 12.13 10.78 13.81
CA VAL A 118 10.94 9.94 13.93
C VAL A 118 10.20 10.22 15.22
N CYS A 119 10.92 10.40 16.32
CA CYS A 119 10.34 10.67 17.63
C CYS A 119 9.64 12.02 17.69
N PHE A 120 10.31 13.08 17.25
CA PHE A 120 9.85 14.47 17.43
C PHE A 120 9.16 15.04 16.19
N GLY A 121 9.29 14.37 15.04
CA GLY A 121 8.85 14.88 13.75
C GLY A 121 9.83 15.91 13.20
N THR A 122 9.79 16.07 11.89
CA THR A 122 10.71 16.98 11.17
C THR A 122 10.08 17.52 9.90
N GLU A 123 10.67 18.55 9.31
CA GLU A 123 10.39 18.97 7.95
C GLU A 123 11.60 18.68 7.07
N ARG A 124 11.39 17.97 5.96
CA ARG A 124 12.44 17.62 5.00
C ARG A 124 12.14 18.20 3.63
N GLU A 125 13.17 18.71 2.98
CA GLU A 125 13.14 19.08 1.58
C GLU A 125 13.66 17.92 0.74
N LEU A 126 12.77 17.39 -0.11
CA LEU A 126 13.09 16.26 -0.96
C LEU A 126 13.26 16.71 -2.40
N ASN A 127 14.39 16.39 -3.00
CA ASN A 127 14.64 16.62 -4.41
C ASN A 127 14.19 15.39 -5.20
N VAL A 128 13.11 15.56 -5.95
CA VAL A 128 12.47 14.48 -6.71
C VAL A 128 12.58 14.76 -8.19
N GLU A 129 13.13 13.82 -8.95
CA GLU A 129 13.06 13.86 -10.40
C GLU A 129 11.67 13.37 -10.84
N THR A 130 10.88 14.26 -11.40
CA THR A 130 9.51 13.99 -11.79
C THR A 130 9.15 14.65 -13.11
N ALA A 131 8.09 14.16 -13.74
CA ALA A 131 7.53 14.83 -14.91
C ALA A 131 6.73 16.06 -14.46
N VAL A 132 7.15 17.23 -14.91
CA VAL A 132 6.49 18.53 -14.68
C VAL A 132 5.84 19.03 -15.96
N ARG A 133 4.88 19.93 -15.84
CA ARG A 133 4.27 20.57 -17.00
C ARG A 133 5.32 21.36 -17.77
N CYS A 134 5.39 21.17 -19.06
CA CYS A 134 6.31 21.94 -19.92
C CYS A 134 5.98 23.41 -19.84
N GLU A 135 6.93 24.23 -19.42
CA GLU A 135 6.75 25.67 -19.24
C GLU A 135 6.52 26.39 -20.58
N LYS A 136 7.16 25.92 -21.65
CA LYS A 136 7.08 26.55 -22.97
C LYS A 136 5.71 26.42 -23.63
N CYS A 137 5.08 25.24 -23.52
CA CYS A 137 3.78 25.01 -24.16
C CYS A 137 2.62 24.89 -23.14
N HIS A 138 2.88 25.04 -21.86
CA HIS A 138 1.88 24.93 -20.79
C HIS A 138 1.00 23.69 -20.87
N GLY A 139 1.60 22.55 -21.28
CA GLY A 139 0.93 21.26 -21.36
C GLY A 139 0.25 20.96 -22.69
N THR A 140 0.15 21.90 -23.64
CA THR A 140 -0.53 21.69 -24.91
C THR A 140 0.23 20.76 -25.86
N GLY A 141 1.54 20.66 -25.71
CA GLY A 141 2.44 19.93 -26.60
C GLY A 141 2.71 20.64 -27.93
N CYS A 142 2.10 21.81 -28.16
CA CYS A 142 2.24 22.58 -29.41
C CYS A 142 3.32 23.68 -29.27
N ALA A 143 3.94 24.06 -30.35
CA ALA A 143 4.74 25.30 -30.42
C ALA A 143 3.85 26.54 -30.16
N GLU A 144 4.47 27.68 -29.74
CA GLU A 144 3.75 28.87 -29.27
C GLU A 144 2.67 29.35 -30.24
N ASP A 145 2.93 29.30 -31.56
CA ASP A 145 2.01 29.77 -32.61
C ASP A 145 1.11 28.64 -33.19
N SER A 146 1.10 27.46 -32.55
CA SER A 146 0.38 26.27 -33.04
C SER A 146 -0.67 25.82 -32.06
N LYS A 147 -1.77 25.27 -32.59
CA LYS A 147 -2.84 24.66 -31.83
C LYS A 147 -3.13 23.26 -32.37
N PRO A 148 -3.65 22.34 -31.54
CA PRO A 148 -4.10 21.05 -32.03
C PRO A 148 -5.18 21.23 -33.11
N GLN A 149 -5.00 20.60 -34.26
CA GLN A 149 -5.95 20.66 -35.38
C GLN A 149 -6.76 19.38 -35.46
N THR A 150 -8.01 19.47 -35.88
CA THR A 150 -8.86 18.29 -36.13
C THR A 150 -8.23 17.41 -37.18
N CYS A 151 -8.12 16.11 -36.89
CA CYS A 151 -7.58 15.13 -37.85
C CYS A 151 -8.42 15.05 -39.10
N GLY A 152 -7.84 15.36 -40.25
CA GLY A 152 -8.54 15.35 -41.52
C GLY A 152 -9.05 13.96 -41.97
N ILE A 153 -8.39 12.88 -41.51
CA ILE A 153 -8.77 11.50 -41.90
C ILE A 153 -10.00 11.03 -41.13
N CYS A 154 -10.00 11.10 -39.80
CA CYS A 154 -11.12 10.66 -38.96
C CYS A 154 -12.12 11.78 -38.63
N LYS A 155 -11.88 13.02 -39.09
CA LYS A 155 -12.74 14.18 -38.85
C LYS A 155 -13.10 14.37 -37.38
N GLY A 156 -12.11 14.19 -36.52
CA GLY A 156 -12.28 14.34 -35.07
C GLY A 156 -12.74 13.09 -34.32
N ARG A 157 -13.17 12.03 -34.98
CA ARG A 157 -13.71 10.83 -34.31
C ARG A 157 -12.68 9.97 -33.61
N GLY A 158 -11.41 10.09 -33.96
CA GLY A 158 -10.33 9.26 -33.39
C GLY A 158 -10.26 7.86 -33.99
N GLU A 159 -11.33 7.37 -34.61
CA GLU A 159 -11.46 6.01 -35.12
C GLU A 159 -11.82 6.01 -36.60
N ILE A 160 -11.44 4.94 -37.27
CA ILE A 160 -11.78 4.68 -38.70
C ILE A 160 -12.55 3.35 -38.74
N GLN A 161 -13.71 3.38 -39.36
CA GLN A 161 -14.50 2.18 -39.62
C GLN A 161 -13.96 1.46 -40.84
N GLN A 162 -13.72 0.17 -40.72
CA GLN A 162 -13.30 -0.69 -41.81
C GLN A 162 -14.24 -1.88 -41.91
N VAL A 163 -14.73 -2.13 -43.11
CA VAL A 163 -15.50 -3.33 -43.38
C VAL A 163 -14.55 -4.48 -43.66
N THR A 164 -14.56 -5.46 -42.79
CA THR A 164 -13.77 -6.69 -42.94
C THR A 164 -14.67 -7.82 -43.38
N ARG A 165 -14.31 -8.50 -44.48
CA ARG A 165 -15.02 -9.71 -44.92
C ARG A 165 -14.68 -10.86 -43.99
N SER A 166 -15.68 -11.38 -43.29
CA SER A 166 -15.61 -12.60 -42.50
C SER A 166 -16.41 -13.69 -43.18
N PHE A 167 -16.22 -14.95 -42.83
CA PHE A 167 -17.01 -16.09 -43.32
C PHE A 167 -18.51 -16.00 -42.95
N ILE A 168 -18.86 -15.12 -42.01
CA ILE A 168 -20.24 -14.79 -41.59
C ILE A 168 -20.81 -13.54 -42.32
N GLY A 169 -20.07 -12.92 -43.24
CA GLY A 169 -20.48 -11.70 -43.94
C GLY A 169 -19.57 -10.50 -43.72
N ASN A 170 -20.01 -9.32 -44.09
CA ASN A 170 -19.28 -8.08 -43.89
C ASN A 170 -19.46 -7.58 -42.46
N VAL A 171 -18.37 -7.56 -41.68
CA VAL A 171 -18.36 -7.05 -40.31
C VAL A 171 -17.72 -5.67 -40.32
N MET A 172 -18.39 -4.66 -39.73
CA MET A 172 -17.82 -3.34 -39.51
C MET A 172 -16.96 -3.37 -38.23
N THR A 173 -15.66 -3.18 -38.37
CA THR A 173 -14.74 -3.07 -37.27
C THR A 173 -14.23 -1.63 -37.13
N SER A 174 -14.18 -1.12 -35.93
CA SER A 174 -13.59 0.20 -35.61
C SER A 174 -12.16 0.02 -35.16
N ARG A 175 -11.23 0.81 -35.69
CA ARG A 175 -9.83 0.82 -35.28
C ARG A 175 -9.36 2.24 -35.03
N PRO A 176 -8.37 2.47 -34.12
CA PRO A 176 -7.80 3.79 -33.94
C PRO A 176 -7.26 4.35 -35.25
N CYS A 177 -7.52 5.63 -35.49
CA CYS A 177 -7.03 6.31 -36.67
C CYS A 177 -5.47 6.41 -36.62
N ASN A 178 -4.82 5.83 -37.62
CA ASN A 178 -3.35 5.77 -37.66
C ASN A 178 -2.69 7.17 -37.72
N ASN A 179 -3.36 8.18 -38.29
CA ASN A 179 -2.83 9.53 -38.43
C ASN A 179 -2.81 10.28 -37.10
N CYS A 180 -3.82 10.10 -36.27
CA CYS A 180 -3.90 10.80 -34.97
C CYS A 180 -3.71 9.87 -33.76
N GLY A 181 -3.45 8.59 -33.94
CA GLY A 181 -3.28 7.62 -32.86
C GLY A 181 -4.51 7.45 -31.96
N GLY A 182 -5.70 7.78 -32.48
CA GLY A 182 -6.94 7.70 -31.68
C GLY A 182 -7.35 9.02 -31.02
N TYR A 183 -6.53 10.06 -31.09
CA TYR A 183 -6.79 11.35 -30.41
C TYR A 183 -7.81 12.26 -31.13
N GLY A 184 -8.19 11.98 -32.33
CA GLY A 184 -9.10 12.85 -33.11
C GLY A 184 -8.48 14.16 -33.56
N SER A 185 -7.34 14.56 -33.01
CA SER A 185 -6.59 15.76 -33.35
C SER A 185 -5.12 15.44 -33.66
N VAL A 186 -4.45 16.30 -34.43
CA VAL A 186 -3.02 16.22 -34.72
C VAL A 186 -2.34 17.50 -34.24
N ILE A 187 -1.08 17.41 -33.81
CA ILE A 187 -0.22 18.55 -33.49
C ILE A 187 0.63 18.84 -34.72
N PRO A 188 0.36 19.94 -35.47
CA PRO A 188 1.10 20.22 -36.72
C PRO A 188 2.57 20.54 -36.43
N THR A 189 2.82 21.37 -35.39
CA THR A 189 4.16 21.77 -34.97
C THR A 189 4.33 21.43 -33.50
N PRO A 190 5.06 20.33 -33.16
CA PRO A 190 5.32 19.96 -31.76
C PRO A 190 6.18 21.02 -31.06
N CYS A 191 5.97 21.17 -29.77
CA CYS A 191 6.82 21.97 -28.90
C CYS A 191 8.26 21.43 -28.92
N SER A 192 9.23 22.32 -29.13
CA SER A 192 10.63 21.93 -29.24
C SER A 192 11.24 21.39 -27.92
N GLU A 193 10.65 21.69 -26.78
CA GLU A 193 11.11 21.28 -25.46
C GLU A 193 10.58 19.91 -25.06
N CYS A 194 9.28 19.69 -25.21
CA CYS A 194 8.64 18.43 -24.81
C CYS A 194 8.29 17.50 -25.98
N ALA A 195 8.65 17.84 -27.21
CA ALA A 195 8.38 17.06 -28.42
C ALA A 195 6.91 16.62 -28.61
N GLY A 196 5.97 17.39 -28.07
CA GLY A 196 4.53 17.12 -28.18
C GLY A 196 3.92 16.43 -26.97
N ASP A 197 4.71 15.98 -25.97
CA ASP A 197 4.18 15.26 -24.78
C ASP A 197 3.50 16.21 -23.78
N GLY A 198 3.80 17.51 -23.80
CA GLY A 198 3.21 18.51 -22.89
C GLY A 198 3.86 18.54 -21.50
N ARG A 199 4.84 17.67 -21.23
CA ARG A 199 5.57 17.57 -19.96
C ARG A 199 7.04 17.30 -20.21
N VAL A 200 7.88 17.63 -19.23
CA VAL A 200 9.33 17.42 -19.26
C VAL A 200 9.77 16.82 -17.92
N ARG A 201 10.85 16.06 -17.90
CA ARG A 201 11.46 15.62 -16.64
C ARG A 201 12.31 16.74 -16.06
N SER A 202 12.11 17.03 -14.79
CA SER A 202 12.85 18.06 -14.07
C SER A 202 12.98 17.69 -12.59
N MET A 203 14.04 18.20 -11.98
CA MET A 203 14.22 18.13 -10.52
C MET A 203 13.28 19.14 -9.87
N ARG A 204 12.54 18.68 -8.87
CA ARG A 204 11.63 19.50 -8.09
C ARG A 204 11.88 19.29 -6.60
N THR A 205 11.99 20.39 -5.86
CA THR A 205 12.10 20.35 -4.40
C THR A 205 10.72 20.40 -3.78
N ILE A 206 10.41 19.42 -2.96
CA ILE A 206 9.12 19.28 -2.27
C ILE A 206 9.37 19.31 -0.77
N LYS A 207 8.69 20.19 -0.04
CA LYS A 207 8.72 20.25 1.41
C LYS A 207 7.71 19.24 1.97
N VAL A 208 8.20 18.35 2.80
CA VAL A 208 7.39 17.31 3.44
C VAL A 208 7.46 17.46 4.94
N LYS A 209 6.31 17.63 5.56
CA LYS A 209 6.18 17.64 7.01
C LYS A 209 5.92 16.22 7.50
N ILE A 210 6.84 15.71 8.30
CA ILE A 210 6.81 14.38 8.86
C ILE A 210 6.31 14.51 10.31
N PRO A 211 5.15 13.94 10.65
CA PRO A 211 4.64 14.02 12.00
C PRO A 211 5.47 13.19 12.99
N ALA A 212 5.46 13.58 14.26
CA ALA A 212 6.08 12.81 15.32
C ALA A 212 5.45 11.41 15.48
N GLY A 213 6.24 10.42 15.80
CA GLY A 213 5.80 9.07 16.08
C GLY A 213 5.48 8.21 14.85
N VAL A 214 5.92 8.61 13.66
CA VAL A 214 5.81 7.76 12.47
C VAL A 214 6.56 6.45 12.68
N GLU A 215 6.11 5.40 12.01
CA GLU A 215 6.73 4.07 12.07
C GLU A 215 7.40 3.75 10.74
N ASN A 216 8.38 2.86 10.80
CA ASN A 216 9.02 2.32 9.61
C ASN A 216 7.98 1.74 8.64
N GLY A 217 8.05 2.10 7.36
CA GLY A 217 7.07 1.72 6.34
C GLY A 217 5.79 2.57 6.31
N ASN A 218 5.62 3.55 7.19
CA ASN A 218 4.52 4.51 7.06
C ASN A 218 4.69 5.32 5.78
N ARG A 219 3.57 5.68 5.16
CA ARG A 219 3.54 6.47 3.93
C ARG A 219 2.80 7.77 4.15
N ILE A 220 3.46 8.88 3.79
CA ILE A 220 2.86 10.21 3.77
C ILE A 220 2.33 10.45 2.36
N HIS A 221 1.03 10.71 2.25
CA HIS A 221 0.36 10.98 0.99
C HIS A 221 0.36 12.49 0.69
N LEU A 222 0.90 12.86 -0.45
CA LEU A 222 0.95 14.22 -0.96
C LEU A 222 0.14 14.30 -2.25
N ALA A 223 -1.10 14.76 -2.15
CA ALA A 223 -2.02 14.82 -3.28
C ALA A 223 -1.51 15.75 -4.40
N GLY A 224 -1.55 15.28 -5.64
CA GLY A 224 -1.17 16.03 -6.81
C GLY A 224 0.33 16.39 -6.91
N GLN A 225 1.20 15.74 -6.13
CA GLN A 225 2.65 15.97 -6.15
C GLN A 225 3.42 14.90 -6.94
N GLY A 226 2.72 13.94 -7.54
CA GLY A 226 3.30 12.92 -8.42
C GLY A 226 3.64 13.43 -9.80
N GLU A 227 3.78 12.54 -10.78
CA GLU A 227 4.09 12.90 -12.16
C GLU A 227 2.92 13.63 -12.84
N VAL A 228 3.21 14.70 -13.55
CA VAL A 228 2.22 15.34 -14.45
C VAL A 228 1.91 14.42 -15.60
N GLY A 229 0.64 14.30 -15.93
CA GLY A 229 0.18 13.45 -17.01
C GLY A 229 0.53 13.98 -18.40
N PRO A 230 0.63 13.09 -19.41
CA PRO A 230 0.81 13.49 -20.80
C PRO A 230 -0.29 14.46 -21.24
N GLY A 231 0.06 15.36 -22.17
CA GLY A 231 -0.89 16.34 -22.73
C GLY A 231 -1.35 17.38 -21.69
N GLY A 232 -0.56 17.64 -20.67
CA GLY A 232 -0.90 18.57 -19.58
C GLY A 232 -2.02 18.06 -18.66
N GLY A 233 -2.21 16.73 -18.60
CA GLY A 233 -3.17 16.10 -17.69
C GLY A 233 -2.86 16.36 -16.22
N PRO A 234 -3.79 16.05 -15.31
CA PRO A 234 -3.57 16.21 -13.89
C PRO A 234 -2.38 15.38 -13.41
N ALA A 235 -1.68 15.87 -12.40
CA ALA A 235 -0.63 15.10 -11.75
C ALA A 235 -1.23 13.94 -10.94
N GLY A 236 -0.48 12.86 -10.82
CA GLY A 236 -0.73 11.81 -9.85
C GLY A 236 -0.35 12.26 -8.43
N ASP A 237 -0.33 11.34 -7.50
CA ASP A 237 0.02 11.59 -6.11
C ASP A 237 1.46 11.14 -5.82
N LEU A 238 2.05 11.73 -4.78
CA LEU A 238 3.36 11.31 -4.28
C LEU A 238 3.19 10.66 -2.93
N TYR A 239 3.75 9.46 -2.79
CA TYR A 239 3.85 8.75 -1.53
C TYR A 239 5.29 8.81 -1.04
N VAL A 240 5.48 9.28 0.19
CA VAL A 240 6.78 9.32 0.86
C VAL A 240 6.79 8.22 1.90
N GLU A 241 7.58 7.17 1.66
CA GLU A 241 7.73 6.04 2.57
C GLU A 241 8.87 6.31 3.55
N ILE A 242 8.57 6.16 4.83
CA ILE A 242 9.52 6.40 5.92
C ILE A 242 10.34 5.13 6.15
N ASN A 243 11.66 5.29 6.14
CA ASN A 243 12.62 4.25 6.48
C ASN A 243 13.43 4.73 7.69
N GLU A 244 13.19 4.13 8.85
CA GLU A 244 13.93 4.44 10.08
C GLU A 244 15.31 3.79 10.03
N THR A 245 16.36 4.58 10.28
CA THR A 245 17.72 4.07 10.44
C THR A 245 17.93 3.56 11.87
N PRO A 246 18.56 2.39 12.06
CA PRO A 246 18.87 1.90 13.39
C PRO A 246 19.71 2.91 14.17
N HIS A 247 19.33 3.18 15.43
CA HIS A 247 20.10 4.01 16.33
C HIS A 247 21.28 3.23 16.93
N GLU A 248 22.34 3.91 17.34
CA GLU A 248 23.58 3.28 17.78
C GLU A 248 23.36 2.34 18.98
N TYR A 249 22.55 2.75 19.95
CA TYR A 249 22.34 2.00 21.21
C TYR A 249 20.87 1.96 21.66
N LEU A 250 19.97 2.77 21.10
CA LEU A 250 18.54 2.72 21.39
C LEU A 250 17.84 1.79 20.41
N ILE A 251 17.03 0.89 20.95
CA ILE A 251 16.18 -0.01 20.15
C ILE A 251 14.74 0.38 20.36
N ARG A 252 14.02 0.58 19.27
CA ARG A 252 12.60 0.90 19.30
C ARG A 252 11.74 -0.36 19.26
N ASP A 253 10.76 -0.45 20.17
CA ASP A 253 9.67 -1.43 20.11
C ASP A 253 8.31 -0.70 20.20
N GLY A 254 7.72 -0.44 19.05
CA GLY A 254 6.51 0.38 18.96
C GLY A 254 6.73 1.82 19.39
N ASN A 255 6.16 2.22 20.53
CA ASN A 255 6.39 3.55 21.11
C ASN A 255 7.42 3.55 22.24
N ASP A 256 7.85 2.39 22.68
CA ASP A 256 8.83 2.27 23.76
C ASP A 256 10.25 2.16 23.20
N LEU A 257 11.21 2.62 24.00
CA LEU A 257 12.63 2.54 23.69
C LEU A 257 13.33 1.62 24.69
N HIS A 258 14.36 0.95 24.23
CA HIS A 258 15.15 0.03 25.02
C HIS A 258 16.64 0.37 24.90
N VAL A 259 17.33 0.38 26.00
CA VAL A 259 18.79 0.51 26.05
C VAL A 259 19.35 -0.53 27.03
N SER A 260 20.50 -1.11 26.70
CA SER A 260 21.22 -2.01 27.62
C SER A 260 22.45 -1.31 28.14
N ILE A 261 22.62 -1.32 29.47
CA ILE A 261 23.82 -0.79 30.12
C ILE A 261 24.52 -1.88 30.89
N SER A 262 25.85 -1.89 30.83
CA SER A 262 26.67 -2.83 31.56
C SER A 262 27.21 -2.16 32.83
N ILE A 263 26.99 -2.80 33.97
CA ILE A 263 27.45 -2.34 35.26
C ILE A 263 28.31 -3.39 35.93
N SER A 264 29.24 -2.95 36.78
CA SER A 264 30.06 -3.89 37.54
C SER A 264 29.25 -4.61 38.65
N MET A 265 29.62 -5.83 38.96
CA MET A 265 29.06 -6.61 40.06
C MET A 265 29.07 -5.82 41.39
N ALA A 266 30.11 -5.02 41.63
CA ALA A 266 30.22 -4.19 42.85
C ALA A 266 29.16 -3.07 42.85
N ALA A 267 29.01 -2.37 41.73
CA ALA A 267 27.98 -1.34 41.55
C ALA A 267 26.57 -1.90 41.67
N ALA A 268 26.29 -3.05 41.07
CA ALA A 268 25.02 -3.74 41.20
C ALA A 268 24.69 -4.14 42.64
N SER A 269 25.72 -4.57 43.41
CA SER A 269 25.55 -5.00 44.79
C SER A 269 25.33 -3.83 45.75
N LEU A 270 26.05 -2.73 45.56
CA LEU A 270 26.05 -1.57 46.48
C LEU A 270 25.01 -0.51 46.08
N GLY A 271 24.53 -0.55 44.85
CA GLY A 271 23.76 0.53 44.24
C GLY A 271 24.68 1.62 43.70
N THR A 272 24.19 2.31 42.66
CA THR A 272 24.89 3.42 42.04
C THR A 272 23.94 4.30 41.28
N THR A 273 24.36 5.50 40.89
CA THR A 273 23.67 6.33 39.92
C THR A 273 24.51 6.41 38.66
N VAL A 274 23.91 6.18 37.52
CA VAL A 274 24.55 6.29 36.20
C VAL A 274 23.84 7.35 35.38
N LYS A 275 24.56 7.99 34.46
CA LYS A 275 24.00 8.92 33.50
C LYS A 275 23.95 8.23 32.16
N ILE A 276 22.81 8.37 31.50
CA ILE A 276 22.59 7.83 30.15
C ILE A 276 22.11 8.93 29.23
N ASP A 277 22.56 8.90 27.99
CA ASP A 277 22.05 9.79 26.94
C ASP A 277 20.73 9.24 26.43
N THR A 278 19.72 10.08 26.44
CA THR A 278 18.38 9.80 25.89
C THR A 278 18.09 10.76 24.73
N LEU A 279 16.97 10.57 24.02
CA LEU A 279 16.54 11.51 22.98
C LEU A 279 16.22 12.92 23.50
N ASP A 280 15.98 13.05 24.82
CA ASP A 280 15.66 14.34 25.47
C ASP A 280 16.89 14.97 26.18
N GLY A 281 18.03 14.29 26.12
CA GLY A 281 19.26 14.68 26.79
C GLY A 281 19.74 13.66 27.84
N GLU A 282 20.67 14.08 28.69
CA GLU A 282 21.25 13.24 29.73
C GLU A 282 20.28 13.05 30.91
N GLU A 283 20.01 11.80 31.27
CA GLU A 283 19.14 11.42 32.40
C GLU A 283 19.90 10.60 33.45
N GLU A 284 19.62 10.85 34.72
CA GLU A 284 20.19 10.10 35.81
C GLU A 284 19.33 8.88 36.18
N VAL A 285 19.95 7.71 36.18
CA VAL A 285 19.29 6.43 36.49
C VAL A 285 19.84 5.88 37.79
N GLU A 286 18.99 5.78 38.80
CA GLU A 286 19.32 5.16 40.08
C GLU A 286 19.23 3.64 39.99
N ILE A 287 20.35 2.97 40.25
CA ILE A 287 20.44 1.51 40.30
C ILE A 287 20.42 1.11 41.78
N LYS A 288 19.40 0.38 42.19
CA LYS A 288 19.19 -0.04 43.58
C LYS A 288 20.20 -1.11 44.00
N PRO A 289 20.60 -1.13 45.29
CA PRO A 289 21.44 -2.21 45.80
C PRO A 289 20.80 -3.59 45.59
N GLY A 290 21.59 -4.54 45.11
CA GLY A 290 21.14 -5.90 44.84
C GLY A 290 20.48 -6.12 43.50
N SER A 291 20.56 -5.15 42.59
CA SER A 291 20.08 -5.30 41.17
C SER A 291 20.76 -6.46 40.47
N GLN A 292 20.04 -7.15 39.63
CA GLN A 292 20.48 -8.36 38.94
C GLN A 292 20.57 -8.10 37.40
N SER A 293 21.34 -8.93 36.71
CA SER A 293 21.26 -8.99 35.25
C SER A 293 19.83 -9.30 34.82
N ALA A 294 19.40 -8.63 33.77
CA ALA A 294 18.04 -8.69 33.23
C ALA A 294 16.98 -7.88 34.01
N ASP A 295 17.36 -7.19 35.10
CA ASP A 295 16.46 -6.20 35.67
C ASP A 295 16.28 -5.04 34.65
N ALA A 296 15.07 -4.47 34.62
CA ALA A 296 14.75 -3.33 33.79
C ALA A 296 14.25 -2.15 34.64
N ILE A 297 14.82 -0.98 34.41
CA ILE A 297 14.40 0.27 35.04
C ILE A 297 13.58 1.05 34.00
N THR A 298 12.38 1.48 34.38
CA THR A 298 11.49 2.21 33.49
C THR A 298 11.58 3.71 33.72
N LEU A 299 11.99 4.44 32.71
CA LEU A 299 11.95 5.90 32.67
C LEU A 299 10.71 6.32 31.90
N LYS A 300 9.72 6.82 32.62
CA LYS A 300 8.39 7.11 32.05
C LYS A 300 8.41 8.31 31.12
N GLY A 301 7.74 8.17 29.96
CA GLY A 301 7.54 9.25 29.02
C GLY A 301 8.79 9.64 28.21
N LEU A 302 9.87 8.85 28.26
CA LEU A 302 11.09 9.04 27.47
C LEU A 302 11.17 8.15 26.22
N GLY A 303 10.06 7.54 25.83
CA GLY A 303 9.90 6.81 24.58
C GLY A 303 9.51 7.71 23.42
N VAL A 304 9.02 7.10 22.33
CA VAL A 304 8.57 7.78 21.11
C VAL A 304 7.19 8.39 21.31
N ILE A 305 6.96 9.56 20.74
CA ILE A 305 5.64 10.21 20.72
C ILE A 305 4.66 9.35 19.93
N ARG A 306 3.44 9.21 20.42
CA ARG A 306 2.41 8.42 19.73
C ARG A 306 1.83 9.21 18.56
N LEU A 307 1.87 8.61 17.37
CA LEU A 307 1.32 9.23 16.14
C LEU A 307 -0.18 9.54 16.26
N ARG A 308 -0.93 8.68 16.95
CA ARG A 308 -2.37 8.85 17.22
C ARG A 308 -2.63 8.76 18.72
N GLY A 309 -3.26 9.77 19.28
CA GLY A 309 -3.49 9.87 20.73
C GLY A 309 -2.47 10.82 21.38
N GLY A 310 -2.57 10.99 22.66
CA GLY A 310 -1.63 11.82 23.43
C GLY A 310 -0.58 11.00 24.16
N GLY A 311 0.56 11.62 24.46
CA GLY A 311 1.61 11.04 25.29
C GLY A 311 2.74 10.37 24.50
N ARG A 312 3.67 9.81 25.26
CA ARG A 312 4.86 9.12 24.76
C ARG A 312 4.90 7.71 25.35
N GLY A 313 5.68 6.84 24.75
CA GLY A 313 6.11 5.59 25.36
C GLY A 313 7.12 5.80 26.46
N ASP A 314 7.65 4.72 27.00
CA ASP A 314 8.64 4.71 28.07
C ASP A 314 10.01 4.27 27.53
N LEU A 315 11.08 4.63 28.27
CA LEU A 315 12.41 4.10 28.01
C LEU A 315 12.73 3.02 29.06
N PHE A 316 13.05 1.83 28.59
CA PHE A 316 13.47 0.70 29.42
C PHE A 316 14.98 0.56 29.40
N VAL A 317 15.60 0.73 30.58
CA VAL A 317 17.03 0.56 30.79
C VAL A 317 17.29 -0.84 31.33
N HIS A 318 17.85 -1.71 30.51
CA HIS A 318 18.16 -3.10 30.86
C HIS A 318 19.55 -3.20 31.46
N LEU A 319 19.64 -3.84 32.61
CA LEU A 319 20.91 -4.00 33.36
C LEU A 319 21.60 -5.30 32.92
N GLU A 320 22.88 -5.19 32.56
CA GLU A 320 23.80 -6.31 32.39
C GLU A 320 24.88 -6.23 33.45
N VAL A 321 24.89 -7.15 34.40
CA VAL A 321 25.87 -7.18 35.46
C VAL A 321 27.11 -7.95 34.99
N ILE A 322 28.23 -7.26 34.90
CA ILE A 322 29.50 -7.82 34.47
C ILE A 322 30.31 -8.31 35.69
N THR A 323 30.68 -9.58 35.65
CA THR A 323 31.62 -10.16 36.61
C THR A 323 33.03 -9.84 36.17
N PRO A 324 33.91 -9.35 37.10
CA PRO A 324 35.28 -9.00 36.77
C PRO A 324 36.07 -10.22 36.29
N GLN A 325 36.87 -10.02 35.24
CA GLN A 325 37.76 -11.03 34.69
C GLN A 325 39.20 -10.73 35.06
N LYS A 326 40.05 -11.77 35.16
CA LYS A 326 41.51 -11.63 35.42
C LYS A 326 41.81 -10.89 36.72
N LEU A 327 41.26 -11.38 37.83
CA LEU A 327 41.47 -10.84 39.16
C LEU A 327 42.96 -10.94 39.59
N SER A 328 43.49 -9.88 40.17
CA SER A 328 44.77 -9.87 40.90
C SER A 328 44.70 -10.75 42.14
N HIS A 329 45.82 -11.05 42.73
CA HIS A 329 45.87 -11.85 43.97
C HIS A 329 45.08 -11.21 45.12
N ASP A 330 45.21 -9.90 45.28
CA ASP A 330 44.51 -9.16 46.32
C ASP A 330 42.99 -9.15 46.12
N GLU A 331 42.54 -8.99 44.85
CA GLU A 331 41.14 -9.04 44.52
C GLU A 331 40.55 -10.45 44.74
N GLN A 332 41.29 -11.50 44.42
CA GLN A 332 40.89 -12.86 44.70
C GLN A 332 40.71 -13.11 46.21
N ASP A 333 41.62 -12.58 47.04
CA ASP A 333 41.56 -12.75 48.50
C ASP A 333 40.37 -11.95 49.09
N LEU A 334 40.09 -10.77 48.56
CA LEU A 334 38.89 -10.01 48.94
C LEU A 334 37.60 -10.76 48.55
N MET A 335 37.56 -11.35 47.41
CA MET A 335 36.39 -12.15 46.93
C MET A 335 36.21 -13.41 47.80
N LYS A 336 37.27 -14.09 48.18
CA LYS A 336 37.20 -15.24 49.10
C LYS A 336 36.64 -14.82 50.46
N LYS A 337 37.15 -13.74 51.04
CA LYS A 337 36.61 -13.19 52.28
C LYS A 337 35.15 -12.81 52.18
N PHE A 338 34.73 -12.21 51.05
CA PHE A 338 33.35 -11.88 50.84
C PHE A 338 32.45 -13.13 50.80
N ALA A 339 32.89 -14.17 50.08
CA ALA A 339 32.16 -15.45 50.00
C ALA A 339 32.05 -16.11 51.41
N GLU A 340 33.12 -16.06 52.23
CA GLU A 340 33.11 -16.58 53.58
C GLU A 340 32.11 -15.83 54.49
N LEU A 341 32.09 -14.48 54.43
CA LEU A 341 31.12 -13.65 55.15
C LEU A 341 29.67 -13.95 54.78
N ARG A 342 29.42 -14.32 53.54
CA ARG A 342 28.09 -14.72 53.02
C ARG A 342 27.75 -16.19 53.30
N GLY A 343 28.69 -16.99 53.82
CA GLY A 343 28.54 -18.41 54.07
C GLY A 343 28.36 -19.23 52.77
N GLU A 344 28.92 -18.76 51.66
CA GLU A 344 28.85 -19.43 50.36
C GLU A 344 29.83 -20.59 50.32
N LYS A 345 29.32 -21.78 50.06
CA LYS A 345 30.17 -22.98 49.92
C LYS A 345 30.62 -23.13 48.46
N SER A 346 31.90 -23.42 48.25
CA SER A 346 32.42 -23.71 46.91
C SER A 346 31.63 -24.82 46.23
N GLY A 347 31.21 -24.56 44.99
CA GLY A 347 30.44 -25.52 44.18
C GLY A 347 28.95 -25.61 44.53
N SER A 348 28.42 -24.74 45.41
CA SER A 348 26.97 -24.68 45.67
C SER A 348 26.24 -24.02 44.50
N PHE A 349 25.15 -24.63 44.04
CA PHE A 349 24.31 -24.10 43.00
C PHE A 349 22.82 -24.37 43.29
N LYS A 350 21.94 -23.57 42.75
CA LYS A 350 20.48 -23.80 42.76
C LYS A 350 19.98 -23.99 41.33
N ILE A 351 19.22 -25.07 41.13
CA ILE A 351 18.56 -25.27 39.82
C ILE A 351 17.23 -24.54 39.84
N HIS A 352 17.07 -23.61 38.93
CA HIS A 352 15.81 -22.92 38.72
C HIS A 352 15.11 -23.59 37.53
N ASN A 353 13.91 -24.13 37.73
CA ASN A 353 13.07 -24.58 36.64
C ASN A 353 12.59 -23.36 35.84
N ARG A 354 13.02 -23.23 34.62
CA ARG A 354 12.43 -22.29 33.67
C ARG A 354 10.99 -22.74 33.41
N THR A 355 10.00 -22.01 33.93
CA THR A 355 8.63 -22.16 33.48
C THR A 355 8.55 -21.73 32.01
N LYS A 356 7.86 -22.52 31.18
CA LYS A 356 7.75 -22.36 29.72
C LYS A 356 7.18 -21.00 29.23
N THR A 357 6.88 -20.09 30.11
CA THR A 357 6.28 -18.78 29.84
C THR A 357 7.29 -17.63 29.63
N GLN A 358 8.60 -17.90 29.68
CA GLN A 358 9.63 -16.84 29.55
C GLN A 358 10.43 -16.88 28.23
N ASP A 359 10.10 -17.81 27.31
CA ASP A 359 10.89 -17.99 26.08
C ASP A 359 10.61 -16.99 24.96
N HIS A 360 9.74 -16.01 25.18
CA HIS A 360 9.53 -14.91 24.22
C HIS A 360 9.64 -13.53 24.86
N GLY A 361 10.38 -13.43 25.96
CA GLY A 361 10.72 -12.14 26.59
C GLY A 361 11.55 -11.26 25.65
N LEU A 362 11.33 -9.98 25.80
CA LEU A 362 11.96 -8.87 25.07
C LEU A 362 13.50 -9.05 24.88
N PHE A 363 14.18 -9.68 25.85
CA PHE A 363 15.61 -9.98 25.81
C PHE A 363 16.06 -10.89 24.67
N GLY A 364 15.24 -11.82 24.24
CA GLY A 364 15.52 -12.63 23.04
C GLY A 364 15.54 -11.79 21.78
N ARG A 365 14.59 -10.89 21.64
CA ARG A 365 14.48 -9.99 20.49
C ARG A 365 15.57 -8.92 20.46
N VAL A 366 15.88 -8.35 21.62
CA VAL A 366 16.96 -7.34 21.76
C VAL A 366 18.30 -7.95 21.39
N ARG A 367 18.65 -9.14 21.94
CA ARG A 367 19.93 -9.81 21.63
C ARG A 367 20.06 -10.19 20.15
N ASP A 368 18.96 -10.60 19.51
CA ASP A 368 18.96 -10.97 18.09
C ASP A 368 19.10 -9.74 17.16
N ALA A 369 18.67 -8.56 17.62
CA ALA A 369 18.86 -7.30 16.91
C ALA A 369 20.32 -6.80 16.96
N PHE A 370 21.03 -7.03 18.08
CA PHE A 370 22.45 -6.66 18.23
C PHE A 370 23.42 -7.64 17.55
N ASN A 371 23.00 -8.87 17.23
CA ASN A 371 23.86 -9.87 16.60
C ASN A 371 23.66 -9.99 15.06
N ARG A 372 22.89 -9.10 14.45
CA ARG A 372 22.78 -8.94 12.98
C ARG A 372 23.58 -7.72 12.53
#